data_8f2438768a8420645c93e0fdfcf4d36a
#
_entry.id   8f2438768a8420645c93e0fdfcf4d36a
#
_cell.length_a   1.000
_cell.length_b   1.000
_cell.length_c   1.000
_cell.angle_alpha   90.00
_cell.angle_beta   90.00
_cell.angle_gamma   90.00
#
_symmetry.space_group_name_H-M   'P 1'
#
loop_
_entity.id
_entity.type
_entity.pdbx_description
1 polymer ?
#
loop_
_entity_poly.entity_id
_entity_poly.type
_entity_poly.pdbx_seq_one_letter_code
_entity_poly.pdbx_strand_id
1 'polypeptide(L)'
;MTIQYYSRKCDSCGKGMEEGYMTSGERACSEKCMRMLISDEAFEDGMKEWKENGDCEWLFYTEWEQDWDLEEFLYLENGTEVKNPFFDNDKF
;
A
#
# COMPACT_ATOMS: atom_id res chain seq x y z
N MET A 1 1.45 17.91 18.08
CA MET A 1 1.51 16.58 17.44
C MET A 1 1.32 16.71 15.94
N THR A 2 2.21 16.12 15.17
CA THR A 2 2.12 16.17 13.71
C THR A 2 1.25 15.03 13.20
N ILE A 3 0.26 15.36 12.36
CA ILE A 3 -0.59 14.35 11.75
C ILE A 3 0.14 13.76 10.54
N GLN A 4 0.26 12.44 10.49
CA GLN A 4 0.86 11.73 9.39
C GLN A 4 -0.21 11.36 8.35
N TYR A 5 0.04 11.71 7.10
CA TYR A 5 -0.84 11.37 5.99
C TYR A 5 -0.18 10.31 5.10
N TYR A 6 -0.99 9.45 4.52
CA TYR A 6 -0.54 8.35 3.66
C TYR A 6 -1.29 8.39 2.34
N SER A 7 -0.60 8.08 1.25
CA SER A 7 -1.22 8.05 -0.09
C SER A 7 -1.90 6.72 -0.39
N ARG A 8 -1.64 5.70 0.41
CA ARG A 8 -2.21 4.36 0.22
C ARG A 8 -2.67 3.78 1.55
N LYS A 9 -3.58 2.83 1.48
CA LYS A 9 -4.05 2.09 2.65
C LYS A 9 -4.05 0.60 2.37
N CYS A 10 -3.94 -0.20 3.44
CA CYS A 10 -3.98 -1.66 3.38
C CYS A 10 -5.40 -2.13 3.04
N ASP A 11 -5.53 -3.00 2.05
CA ASP A 11 -6.83 -3.55 1.65
C ASP A 11 -7.39 -4.56 2.65
N SER A 12 -6.54 -5.06 3.56
CA SER A 12 -6.97 -6.00 4.59
C SER A 12 -7.38 -5.31 5.88
N CYS A 13 -6.45 -4.59 6.53
CA CYS A 13 -6.73 -3.96 7.82
C CYS A 13 -7.18 -2.50 7.73
N GLY A 14 -7.08 -1.89 6.54
CA GLY A 14 -7.51 -0.52 6.33
C GLY A 14 -6.55 0.55 6.81
N LYS A 15 -5.42 0.16 7.34
CA LYS A 15 -4.41 1.08 7.88
C LYS A 15 -3.72 1.87 6.77
N GLY A 16 -3.44 3.16 7.02
CA GLY A 16 -2.61 3.95 6.12
C GLY A 16 -1.19 3.40 6.08
N MET A 17 -0.54 3.43 4.91
CA MET A 17 0.77 2.82 4.75
C MET A 17 1.66 3.55 3.75
N GLU A 18 2.98 3.54 4.02
CA GLU A 18 4.00 4.10 3.14
C GLU A 18 4.66 3.01 2.29
N GLU A 19 4.71 1.79 2.82
CA GLU A 19 5.34 0.65 2.16
C GLU A 19 4.55 -0.61 2.48
N GLY A 20 4.73 -1.63 1.66
CA GLY A 20 4.07 -2.91 1.90
C GLY A 20 4.11 -3.80 0.68
N TYR A 21 3.36 -4.89 0.76
CA TYR A 21 3.24 -5.85 -0.33
C TYR A 21 2.16 -5.40 -1.31
N MET A 22 2.39 -5.68 -2.58
CA MET A 22 1.46 -5.32 -3.64
C MET A 22 1.36 -6.43 -4.66
N THR A 23 0.14 -6.72 -5.10
CA THR A 23 -0.14 -7.58 -6.26
C THR A 23 -0.84 -6.69 -7.30
N SER A 24 -1.30 -7.29 -8.40
CA SER A 24 -1.97 -6.54 -9.47
C SER A 24 -3.28 -5.87 -9.01
N GLY A 25 -3.88 -6.33 -7.92
CA GLY A 25 -5.15 -5.80 -7.43
C GLY A 25 -5.23 -5.49 -5.94
N GLU A 26 -4.25 -5.93 -5.16
CA GLU A 26 -4.28 -5.78 -3.70
C GLU A 26 -3.01 -5.12 -3.17
N ARG A 27 -3.19 -4.40 -2.05
CA ARG A 27 -2.09 -3.78 -1.32
C ARG A 27 -2.23 -4.13 0.16
N ALA A 28 -1.14 -4.52 0.79
CA ALA A 28 -1.14 -4.92 2.20
C ALA A 28 0.05 -4.35 2.94
N CYS A 29 -0.17 -3.93 4.18
CA CYS A 29 0.87 -3.31 5.00
C CYS A 29 1.87 -4.33 5.56
N SER A 30 1.56 -5.62 5.52
CA SER A 30 2.38 -6.68 6.10
C SER A 30 2.13 -8.01 5.42
N GLU A 31 3.02 -8.98 5.69
CA GLU A 31 2.84 -10.36 5.24
C GLU A 31 1.51 -10.94 5.71
N LYS A 32 1.18 -10.72 6.98
CA LYS A 32 -0.07 -11.20 7.56
C LYS A 32 -1.29 -10.70 6.78
N CYS A 33 -1.32 -9.41 6.47
CA CYS A 33 -2.42 -8.82 5.72
C CYS A 33 -2.48 -9.34 4.28
N MET A 34 -1.33 -9.49 3.62
CA MET A 34 -1.31 -10.00 2.25
C MET A 34 -1.78 -11.46 2.21
N ARG A 35 -1.42 -12.28 3.20
CA ARG A 35 -1.88 -13.67 3.29
C ARG A 35 -3.40 -13.77 3.45
N MET A 36 -4.00 -12.76 4.07
CA MET A 36 -5.47 -12.71 4.19
C MET A 36 -6.14 -12.32 2.87
N LEU A 37 -5.45 -11.58 2.02
CA LEU A 37 -6.01 -11.13 0.75
C LEU A 37 -5.88 -12.18 -0.36
N ILE A 38 -4.74 -12.88 -0.41
CA ILE A 38 -4.44 -13.81 -1.52
C ILE A 38 -4.32 -15.26 -1.08
N SER A 39 -4.39 -15.58 0.19
CA SER A 39 -4.21 -16.89 0.83
C SER A 39 -2.74 -17.19 1.16
N ASP A 40 -2.56 -18.09 2.12
CA ASP A 40 -1.23 -18.54 2.53
C ASP A 40 -0.49 -19.24 1.41
N GLU A 41 -1.20 -20.10 0.67
CA GLU A 41 -0.62 -20.88 -0.42
C GLU A 41 -0.10 -19.96 -1.52
N ALA A 42 -0.88 -18.95 -1.92
CA ALA A 42 -0.48 -18.01 -2.96
C ALA A 42 0.72 -17.17 -2.50
N PHE A 43 0.72 -16.73 -1.25
CA PHE A 43 1.84 -15.97 -0.70
C PHE A 43 3.12 -16.80 -0.69
N GLU A 44 3.04 -18.06 -0.26
CA GLU A 44 4.20 -18.95 -0.25
C GLU A 44 4.76 -19.17 -1.65
N ASP A 45 3.89 -19.33 -2.64
CA ASP A 45 4.30 -19.48 -4.03
C ASP A 45 5.06 -18.24 -4.53
N GLY A 46 4.59 -17.06 -4.18
CA GLY A 46 5.27 -15.82 -4.55
C GLY A 46 6.64 -15.69 -3.89
N MET A 47 6.73 -16.05 -2.60
CA MET A 47 7.99 -16.02 -1.86
C MET A 47 8.99 -17.04 -2.41
N LYS A 48 8.51 -18.20 -2.82
CA LYS A 48 9.35 -19.23 -3.42
C LYS A 48 9.95 -18.74 -4.74
N GLU A 49 9.14 -18.06 -5.56
CA GLU A 49 9.61 -17.48 -6.81
C GLU A 49 10.68 -16.43 -6.56
N TRP A 50 10.48 -15.59 -5.53
CA TRP A 50 11.48 -14.61 -5.12
C TRP A 50 12.81 -15.27 -4.72
N LYS A 51 12.75 -16.35 -3.95
CA LYS A 51 13.94 -17.09 -3.52
C LYS A 51 14.69 -17.70 -4.68
N GLU A 52 13.96 -18.27 -5.64
CA GLU A 52 14.56 -18.99 -6.77
C GLU A 52 15.11 -18.05 -7.85
N ASN A 53 14.41 -16.95 -8.11
CA ASN A 53 14.71 -16.03 -9.21
C ASN A 53 15.22 -14.67 -8.77
N GLY A 54 15.22 -14.40 -7.47
CA GLY A 54 15.57 -13.08 -6.93
C GLY A 54 14.48 -12.04 -7.12
N ASP A 55 13.36 -12.41 -7.73
CA ASP A 55 12.28 -11.51 -8.08
C ASP A 55 10.99 -12.30 -8.28
N CYS A 56 9.84 -11.65 -8.14
CA CYS A 56 8.54 -12.23 -8.38
C CYS A 56 7.73 -11.28 -9.27
N GLU A 57 7.16 -11.79 -10.35
CA GLU A 57 6.45 -10.95 -11.31
C GLU A 57 5.12 -10.41 -10.82
N TRP A 58 4.49 -11.08 -9.86
CA TRP A 58 3.14 -10.71 -9.45
C TRP A 58 3.01 -10.28 -8.00
N LEU A 59 4.01 -10.53 -7.17
CA LEU A 59 4.03 -10.15 -5.76
C LEU A 59 5.26 -9.32 -5.47
N PHE A 60 5.06 -8.06 -5.08
CA PHE A 60 6.15 -7.12 -4.83
C PHE A 60 6.09 -6.58 -3.41
N TYR A 61 7.24 -6.17 -2.89
CA TYR A 61 7.32 -5.28 -1.74
C TYR A 61 7.85 -3.95 -2.26
N THR A 62 7.14 -2.86 -1.98
CA THR A 62 7.51 -1.56 -2.52
C THR A 62 7.17 -0.42 -1.55
N GLU A 63 7.86 0.69 -1.75
CA GLU A 63 7.55 1.95 -1.09
C GLU A 63 6.79 2.81 -2.10
N TRP A 64 5.71 3.48 -1.65
CA TRP A 64 4.93 4.34 -2.52
C TRP A 64 5.37 5.77 -2.36
N GLU A 65 5.51 6.48 -3.48
CA GLU A 65 5.81 7.90 -3.46
C GLU A 65 4.66 8.67 -2.83
N GLN A 66 5.01 9.65 -2.00
CA GLN A 66 4.05 10.49 -1.31
C GLN A 66 3.82 11.77 -2.12
N ASP A 67 3.26 11.64 -3.32
CA ASP A 67 2.94 12.78 -4.18
C ASP A 67 1.68 13.46 -3.70
N TRP A 68 1.78 14.11 -2.55
CA TRP A 68 0.64 14.71 -1.86
C TRP A 68 -0.06 15.80 -2.69
N ASP A 69 0.67 16.49 -3.53
CA ASP A 69 0.10 17.55 -4.37
C ASP A 69 -0.71 17.02 -5.56
N LEU A 70 -0.62 15.73 -5.86
CA LEU A 70 -1.35 15.09 -6.95
C LEU A 70 -2.57 14.29 -6.48
N GLU A 71 -2.69 14.04 -5.18
CA GLU A 71 -3.77 13.23 -4.62
C GLU A 71 -4.81 14.13 -3.95
N GLU A 72 -6.07 14.04 -4.39
CA GLU A 72 -7.16 14.81 -3.80
C GLU A 72 -7.48 14.35 -2.38
N PHE A 73 -7.35 13.05 -2.11
CA PHE A 73 -7.61 12.47 -0.81
C PHE A 73 -6.41 11.69 -0.30
N LEU A 74 -6.20 11.75 1.00
CA LEU A 74 -5.16 11.00 1.69
C LEU A 74 -5.79 10.17 2.80
N TYR A 75 -4.99 9.33 3.44
CA TYR A 75 -5.45 8.44 4.51
C TYR A 75 -4.69 8.73 5.79
N LEU A 76 -5.39 8.67 6.92
CA LEU A 76 -4.76 8.73 8.23
C LEU A 76 -4.22 7.34 8.60
N GLU A 77 -3.48 7.25 9.69
CA GLU A 77 -2.89 5.98 10.14
C GLU A 77 -3.96 4.89 10.31
N ASN A 78 -5.13 5.26 10.78
CA ASN A 78 -6.24 4.33 10.95
C ASN A 78 -7.02 4.02 9.67
N GLY A 79 -6.61 4.58 8.54
CA GLY A 79 -7.26 4.36 7.25
C GLY A 79 -8.39 5.32 6.93
N THR A 80 -8.67 6.29 7.79
CA THR A 80 -9.71 7.27 7.54
C THR A 80 -9.33 8.14 6.34
N GLU A 81 -10.21 8.19 5.34
CA GLU A 81 -10.00 9.03 4.17
C GLU A 81 -10.30 10.48 4.51
N VAL A 82 -9.36 11.35 4.19
CA VAL A 82 -9.52 12.80 4.45
C VAL A 82 -9.15 13.58 3.20
N LYS A 83 -9.72 14.76 3.05
CA LYS A 83 -9.36 15.63 1.95
C LYS A 83 -7.92 16.13 2.15
N ASN A 84 -7.12 16.03 1.10
CA ASN A 84 -5.73 16.44 1.15
C ASN A 84 -5.63 17.96 1.36
N PRO A 85 -5.08 18.43 2.50
CA PRO A 85 -4.93 19.86 2.75
C PRO A 85 -3.86 20.53 1.88
N PHE A 86 -3.02 19.73 1.24
CA PHE A 86 -1.94 20.22 0.36
C PHE A 86 -2.34 20.20 -1.12
N PHE A 87 -3.54 19.71 -1.42
CA PHE A 87 -4.01 19.62 -2.80
C PHE A 87 -4.32 21.02 -3.34
N ASP A 88 -3.73 21.35 -4.48
CA ASP A 88 -3.87 22.66 -5.10
C ASP A 88 -4.80 22.58 -6.30
N ASN A 89 -6.03 23.04 -6.14
CA ASN A 89 -7.04 23.05 -7.21
C ASN A 89 -6.73 24.06 -8.32
N ASP A 90 -5.86 25.02 -8.03
CA ASP A 90 -5.51 26.06 -9.01
C ASP A 90 -4.57 25.57 -10.09
N LYS A 91 -3.99 24.39 -9.93
CA LYS A 91 -3.11 23.77 -10.93
C LYS A 91 -3.86 23.10 -12.07
N PHE A 92 -5.19 22.95 -11.95
CA PHE A 92 -5.99 22.23 -12.93
C PHE A 92 -7.13 23.07 -13.50
#